data_2142f33fbcc68c461088c170b8e74c99
#
_entry.id   2142f33fbcc68c461088c170b8e74c99
#
_cell.length_a   1.000
_cell.length_b   1.000
_cell.length_c   1.000
_cell.angle_alpha   90.00
_cell.angle_beta   90.00
_cell.angle_gamma   90.00
#
_symmetry.space_group_name_H-M   'P 1'
#
loop_
_entity.id
_entity.type
_entity.pdbx_description
1 polymer ?
#
loop_
_entity_poly.entity_id
_entity_poly.type
_entity_poly.pdbx_seq_one_letter_code
_entity_poly.pdbx_strand_id
1 'polypeptide(L)'
;KIEIMDIRLKGKGYMRQSVEGGAFYQRITERVVREFDVSGDTVQFNHKLAFPINTMIGVIGTAPEGEGISTVIPGDHGGNMDCTRIVKGSTVYLPVNVEGALLSMGDLHALMGDGESMICGLESAGEVTVRVSIIKNHKLPTPCVITAPGPCPARICTIQSENDLMSAAKKAANCMLDYLIDNTDLGEYDGGKLLSLKGDLIINQIVNPLKTVRMELDKSILDAYGVELP
;
A
#
# COMPACT_ATOMS: atom_id res chain seq x y z
N LYS A 1 10.70 10.58 1.54
CA LYS A 1 10.72 9.51 2.54
C LYS A 1 9.76 9.86 3.67
N ILE A 2 8.83 8.97 3.96
CA ILE A 2 7.83 9.13 5.01
C ILE A 2 7.91 7.89 5.92
N GLU A 3 8.37 8.07 7.15
CA GLU A 3 8.42 7.03 8.17
C GLU A 3 7.12 7.09 8.98
N ILE A 4 6.36 5.99 9.00
CA ILE A 4 5.09 5.91 9.74
C ILE A 4 5.39 5.59 11.20
N MET A 5 5.37 6.61 12.05
CA MET A 5 5.76 6.49 13.46
C MET A 5 4.64 5.92 14.33
N ASP A 6 3.41 6.32 14.07
CA ASP A 6 2.24 5.85 14.83
C ASP A 6 0.94 6.07 14.04
N ILE A 7 -0.05 5.20 14.27
CA ILE A 7 -1.43 5.33 13.78
C ILE A 7 -2.36 5.01 14.93
N ARG A 8 -3.23 5.96 15.31
CA ARG A 8 -4.18 5.82 16.41
C ARG A 8 -5.59 6.01 15.92
N LEU A 9 -6.42 4.99 16.07
CA LEU A 9 -7.83 5.05 15.70
C LEU A 9 -8.68 5.72 16.79
N LYS A 10 -9.86 6.26 16.41
CA LYS A 10 -10.80 6.95 17.32
C LYS A 10 -11.97 6.07 17.78
N GLY A 11 -11.72 4.77 17.97
CA GLY A 11 -12.61 3.86 18.70
C GLY A 11 -13.77 3.29 17.90
N LYS A 12 -14.17 3.86 16.78
CA LYS A 12 -15.24 3.36 15.90
C LYS A 12 -14.73 3.08 14.50
N GLY A 13 -15.16 1.95 13.94
CA GLY A 13 -14.91 1.59 12.56
C GLY A 13 -16.21 1.30 11.81
N TYR A 14 -16.21 1.48 10.51
CA TYR A 14 -17.37 1.34 9.65
C TYR A 14 -17.01 0.51 8.43
N MET A 15 -17.85 -0.43 8.09
CA MET A 15 -17.73 -1.22 6.87
C MET A 15 -19.00 -1.10 6.04
N ARG A 16 -18.83 -0.79 4.77
CA ARG A 16 -19.92 -0.62 3.81
C ARG A 16 -19.98 -1.79 2.84
N GLN A 17 -21.16 -2.35 2.63
CA GLN A 17 -21.43 -3.16 1.44
C GLN A 17 -21.98 -2.27 0.32
N SER A 18 -21.61 -2.57 -0.92
CA SER A 18 -21.98 -1.77 -2.08
C SER A 18 -22.71 -2.62 -3.14
N VAL A 19 -23.71 -2.00 -3.75
CA VAL A 19 -24.43 -2.56 -4.91
C VAL A 19 -23.81 -2.13 -6.24
N GLU A 20 -22.76 -1.31 -6.23
CA GLU A 20 -22.17 -0.68 -7.43
C GLU A 20 -20.69 -1.02 -7.64
N GLY A 21 -20.06 -1.73 -6.73
CA GLY A 21 -18.62 -2.02 -6.82
C GLY A 21 -18.18 -3.14 -5.88
N GLY A 22 -16.89 -3.52 -6.01
CA GLY A 22 -16.33 -4.65 -5.31
C GLY A 22 -16.60 -5.98 -6.02
N ALA A 23 -15.94 -7.05 -5.58
CA ALA A 23 -16.07 -8.38 -6.21
C ALA A 23 -17.47 -9.01 -6.07
N PHE A 24 -18.26 -8.54 -5.10
CA PHE A 24 -19.52 -9.16 -4.72
C PHE A 24 -20.75 -8.32 -5.06
N TYR A 25 -20.61 -7.18 -5.75
CA TYR A 25 -21.70 -6.21 -5.96
C TYR A 25 -22.93 -6.82 -6.63
N GLN A 26 -22.77 -7.78 -7.54
CA GLN A 26 -23.90 -8.47 -8.21
C GLN A 26 -24.71 -9.37 -7.26
N ARG A 27 -24.18 -9.71 -6.10
CA ARG A 27 -24.82 -10.57 -5.08
C ARG A 27 -25.40 -9.75 -3.93
N ILE A 28 -25.12 -8.44 -3.91
CA ILE A 28 -25.54 -7.52 -2.84
C ILE A 28 -26.75 -6.74 -3.35
N THR A 29 -27.85 -6.85 -2.65
CA THR A 29 -29.15 -6.27 -3.05
C THR A 29 -29.45 -4.95 -2.37
N GLU A 30 -28.72 -4.61 -1.30
CA GLU A 30 -28.92 -3.38 -0.54
C GLU A 30 -27.61 -2.80 -0.01
N ARG A 31 -27.60 -1.49 0.19
CA ARG A 31 -26.48 -0.80 0.84
C ARG A 31 -26.68 -0.85 2.33
N VAL A 32 -25.71 -1.43 3.04
CA VAL A 32 -25.70 -1.47 4.50
C VAL A 32 -24.36 -0.96 4.99
N VAL A 33 -24.39 -0.14 6.04
CA VAL A 33 -23.21 0.25 6.79
C VAL A 33 -23.27 -0.43 8.16
N ARG A 34 -22.21 -1.12 8.51
CA ARG A 34 -22.08 -1.75 9.82
C ARG A 34 -20.99 -1.06 10.63
N GLU A 35 -21.31 -0.68 11.85
CA GLU A 35 -20.37 -0.13 12.84
C GLU A 35 -19.70 -1.26 13.63
N PHE A 36 -18.43 -1.04 13.96
CA PHE A 36 -17.61 -1.90 14.81
C PHE A 36 -16.89 -1.08 15.87
N ASP A 37 -16.66 -1.67 17.02
CA ASP A 37 -15.75 -1.12 18.02
C ASP A 37 -14.29 -1.49 17.65
N VAL A 38 -13.44 -0.47 17.50
CA VAL A 38 -12.02 -0.60 17.20
C VAL A 38 -11.15 0.08 18.24
N SER A 39 -11.65 0.25 19.45
CA SER A 39 -10.94 0.88 20.57
C SER A 39 -9.86 -0.01 21.21
N GLY A 40 -9.97 -1.33 21.03
CA GLY A 40 -9.01 -2.32 21.55
C GLY A 40 -8.04 -2.83 20.47
N ASP A 41 -7.40 -3.96 20.76
CA ASP A 41 -6.45 -4.61 19.84
C ASP A 41 -7.11 -5.61 18.88
N THR A 42 -8.41 -5.85 19.06
CA THR A 42 -9.20 -6.80 18.25
C THR A 42 -10.56 -6.21 17.90
N VAL A 43 -11.07 -6.57 16.73
CA VAL A 43 -12.42 -6.28 16.31
C VAL A 43 -13.28 -7.53 16.34
N GLN A 44 -14.45 -7.45 16.99
CA GLN A 44 -15.41 -8.54 17.02
C GLN A 44 -16.28 -8.51 15.75
N PHE A 45 -16.03 -9.44 14.83
CA PHE A 45 -16.79 -9.53 13.59
C PHE A 45 -18.21 -10.08 13.83
N ASN A 46 -18.33 -11.15 14.62
CA ASN A 46 -19.59 -11.73 15.06
C ASN A 46 -19.39 -12.57 16.34
N HIS A 47 -20.41 -13.29 16.80
CA HIS A 47 -20.34 -14.10 18.02
C HIS A 47 -19.29 -15.24 17.97
N LYS A 48 -18.72 -15.55 16.80
CA LYS A 48 -17.73 -16.63 16.60
C LYS A 48 -16.35 -16.12 16.24
N LEU A 49 -16.25 -14.94 15.63
CA LEU A 49 -15.03 -14.47 14.98
C LEU A 49 -14.62 -13.11 15.53
N ALA A 50 -13.38 -13.03 15.99
CA ALA A 50 -12.68 -11.80 16.29
C ALA A 50 -11.33 -11.79 15.57
N PHE A 51 -10.87 -10.62 15.14
CA PHE A 51 -9.62 -10.46 14.39
C PHE A 51 -8.73 -9.42 15.06
N PRO A 52 -7.41 -9.65 15.11
CA PRO A 52 -6.47 -8.61 15.50
C PRO A 52 -6.61 -7.39 14.59
N ILE A 53 -6.56 -6.21 15.17
CA ILE A 53 -6.49 -4.96 14.41
C ILE A 53 -5.10 -4.83 13.81
N ASN A 54 -5.04 -4.46 12.53
CA ASN A 54 -3.81 -4.13 11.82
C ASN A 54 -4.01 -2.81 11.08
N THR A 55 -3.82 -1.72 11.81
CA THR A 55 -4.08 -0.35 11.32
C THR A 55 -3.19 0.02 10.16
N MET A 56 -3.77 0.55 9.09
CA MET A 56 -3.06 0.95 7.89
C MET A 56 -3.57 2.30 7.33
N ILE A 57 -2.80 2.88 6.42
CA ILE A 57 -3.17 4.06 5.66
C ILE A 57 -3.53 3.63 4.24
N GLY A 58 -4.80 3.83 3.82
CA GLY A 58 -5.26 3.53 2.47
C GLY A 58 -4.78 4.57 1.47
N VAL A 59 -4.98 5.86 1.79
CA VAL A 59 -4.56 6.99 0.96
C VAL A 59 -3.31 7.66 1.52
N ILE A 60 -2.24 7.69 0.73
CA ILE A 60 -1.06 8.52 0.98
C ILE A 60 -0.39 8.89 -0.34
N GLY A 61 -0.18 10.18 -0.59
CA GLY A 61 0.36 10.64 -1.85
C GLY A 61 0.93 12.04 -1.78
N THR A 62 1.63 12.44 -2.84
CA THR A 62 2.12 13.78 -3.10
C THR A 62 1.33 14.42 -4.25
N ALA A 63 1.36 15.73 -4.39
CA ALA A 63 0.71 16.35 -5.52
C ALA A 63 1.38 15.94 -6.86
N PRO A 64 0.61 15.59 -7.89
CA PRO A 64 1.14 15.38 -9.22
C PRO A 64 1.61 16.70 -9.84
N GLU A 65 2.37 16.63 -10.91
CA GLU A 65 2.63 17.79 -11.75
C GLU A 65 1.38 18.16 -12.57
N GLY A 66 1.05 19.45 -12.66
CA GLY A 66 -0.09 19.95 -13.42
C GLY A 66 -1.39 19.98 -12.60
N GLU A 67 -2.47 19.42 -13.16
CA GLU A 67 -3.78 19.44 -12.51
C GLU A 67 -3.87 18.48 -11.32
N GLY A 68 -4.64 18.87 -10.30
CA GLY A 68 -4.88 18.02 -9.14
C GLY A 68 -5.63 16.74 -9.50
N ILE A 69 -5.23 15.63 -8.88
CA ILE A 69 -5.89 14.32 -9.03
C ILE A 69 -6.76 14.07 -7.78
N SER A 70 -7.96 13.53 -8.00
CA SER A 70 -8.84 13.11 -6.89
C SER A 70 -8.16 12.10 -5.99
N THR A 71 -8.31 12.23 -4.68
CA THR A 71 -7.72 11.31 -3.68
C THR A 71 -8.21 9.88 -3.79
N VAL A 72 -9.33 9.61 -4.48
CA VAL A 72 -9.80 8.24 -4.76
C VAL A 72 -9.02 7.54 -5.88
N ILE A 73 -8.14 8.25 -6.58
CA ILE A 73 -7.37 7.69 -7.70
C ILE A 73 -5.94 7.41 -7.25
N PRO A 74 -5.49 6.16 -7.23
CA PRO A 74 -4.08 5.84 -7.04
C PRO A 74 -3.28 6.06 -8.32
N GLY A 75 -1.95 6.18 -8.21
CA GLY A 75 -1.08 6.35 -9.37
C GLY A 75 0.39 6.50 -8.99
N ASP A 76 1.19 7.05 -9.89
CA ASP A 76 2.63 7.23 -9.67
C ASP A 76 2.94 8.23 -8.53
N HIS A 77 1.98 9.09 -8.18
CA HIS A 77 2.04 10.02 -7.04
C HIS A 77 1.70 9.37 -5.68
N GLY A 78 1.31 8.12 -5.63
CA GLY A 78 0.69 7.44 -4.50
C GLY A 78 -0.84 7.47 -4.62
N GLY A 79 -1.53 8.13 -3.70
CA GLY A 79 -3.00 8.22 -3.67
C GLY A 79 -3.64 7.01 -3.00
N ASN A 80 -4.79 6.59 -3.48
CA ASN A 80 -5.60 5.51 -2.90
C ASN A 80 -5.08 4.10 -3.26
N MET A 81 -3.90 3.78 -2.76
CA MET A 81 -3.19 2.53 -3.09
C MET A 81 -3.71 1.31 -2.30
N ASP A 82 -4.33 1.52 -1.16
CA ASP A 82 -4.85 0.48 -0.27
C ASP A 82 -3.83 -0.63 -0.01
N CYS A 83 -2.63 -0.22 0.32
CA CYS A 83 -1.52 -1.14 0.55
C CYS A 83 -1.45 -1.55 2.03
N THR A 84 -1.78 -2.79 2.34
CA THR A 84 -1.75 -3.35 3.70
C THR A 84 -0.35 -3.33 4.35
N ARG A 85 0.69 -2.91 3.61
CA ARG A 85 2.07 -2.73 4.12
C ARG A 85 2.35 -1.31 4.63
N ILE A 86 1.43 -0.35 4.43
CA ILE A 86 1.58 1.02 4.93
C ILE A 86 1.02 1.09 6.35
N VAL A 87 1.79 0.61 7.29
CA VAL A 87 1.45 0.45 8.71
C VAL A 87 2.50 1.12 9.59
N LYS A 88 2.24 1.21 10.88
CA LYS A 88 3.25 1.67 11.87
C LYS A 88 4.57 0.92 11.70
N GLY A 89 5.67 1.68 11.65
CA GLY A 89 7.02 1.18 11.48
C GLY A 89 7.45 0.99 10.01
N SER A 90 6.55 1.08 9.05
CA SER A 90 6.91 1.07 7.63
C SER A 90 7.46 2.43 7.19
N THR A 91 8.20 2.43 6.08
CA THR A 91 8.69 3.62 5.39
C THR A 91 8.11 3.66 3.99
N VAL A 92 7.49 4.77 3.62
CA VAL A 92 6.94 5.02 2.29
C VAL A 92 7.83 6.00 1.54
N TYR A 93 8.10 5.71 0.27
CA TYR A 93 8.82 6.58 -0.65
C TYR A 93 7.88 7.00 -1.77
N LEU A 94 7.75 8.32 -1.95
CA LEU A 94 6.90 8.94 -2.95
C LEU A 94 7.71 9.96 -3.77
N PRO A 95 7.33 10.22 -5.02
CA PRO A 95 7.99 11.24 -5.84
C PRO A 95 7.71 12.65 -5.27
N VAL A 96 8.58 13.60 -5.60
CA VAL A 96 8.35 15.03 -5.39
C VAL A 96 8.23 15.67 -6.78
N ASN A 97 7.00 15.91 -7.21
CA ASN A 97 6.71 16.42 -8.55
C ASN A 97 6.56 17.95 -8.57
N VAL A 98 6.23 18.56 -7.41
CA VAL A 98 6.03 20.00 -7.26
C VAL A 98 6.74 20.51 -6.01
N GLU A 99 6.97 21.82 -5.95
CA GLU A 99 7.53 22.46 -4.77
C GLU A 99 6.65 22.21 -3.54
N GLY A 100 7.29 21.86 -2.41
CA GLY A 100 6.61 21.47 -1.17
C GLY A 100 6.04 20.07 -1.17
N ALA A 101 6.10 19.30 -2.27
CA ALA A 101 5.55 17.96 -2.45
C ALA A 101 4.05 17.84 -2.15
N LEU A 102 3.49 18.67 -1.26
CA LEU A 102 2.10 18.71 -0.81
C LEU A 102 1.59 17.32 -0.36
N LEU A 103 2.34 16.70 0.56
CA LEU A 103 2.01 15.39 1.13
C LEU A 103 0.61 15.42 1.73
N SER A 104 -0.21 14.45 1.33
CA SER A 104 -1.57 14.24 1.85
C SER A 104 -1.76 12.78 2.22
N MET A 105 -2.54 12.52 3.28
CA MET A 105 -2.86 11.17 3.73
C MET A 105 -4.19 11.12 4.48
N GLY A 106 -4.81 9.95 4.49
CA GLY A 106 -6.07 9.67 5.17
C GLY A 106 -6.54 8.26 4.89
N ASP A 107 -7.86 8.03 4.99
CA ASP A 107 -8.44 6.73 4.67
C ASP A 107 -7.82 5.62 5.52
N LEU A 108 -7.98 5.77 6.85
CA LEU A 108 -7.38 4.83 7.79
C LEU A 108 -8.27 3.60 7.94
N HIS A 109 -7.68 2.43 7.78
CA HIS A 109 -8.38 1.18 8.02
C HIS A 109 -7.89 0.53 9.31
N ALA A 110 -8.83 0.09 10.16
CA ALA A 110 -8.51 -0.73 11.32
C ALA A 110 -8.07 -2.14 10.90
N LEU A 111 -8.64 -2.63 9.80
CA LEU A 111 -8.35 -3.94 9.24
C LEU A 111 -8.76 -3.97 7.76
N MET A 112 -7.92 -4.54 6.91
CA MET A 112 -8.23 -4.84 5.52
C MET A 112 -7.43 -6.05 5.06
N GLY A 113 -8.04 -6.91 4.24
CA GLY A 113 -7.35 -7.95 3.49
C GLY A 113 -6.89 -7.45 2.14
N ASP A 114 -5.79 -7.99 1.62
CA ASP A 114 -5.33 -7.71 0.26
C ASP A 114 -6.45 -8.00 -0.76
N GLY A 115 -6.63 -7.06 -1.70
CA GLY A 115 -7.69 -7.08 -2.69
C GLY A 115 -8.87 -6.16 -2.38
N GLU A 116 -9.10 -5.76 -1.14
CA GLU A 116 -10.21 -4.88 -0.71
C GLU A 116 -11.58 -5.27 -1.31
N SER A 117 -11.87 -6.57 -1.33
CA SER A 117 -12.85 -7.19 -2.22
C SER A 117 -14.29 -6.69 -2.08
N MET A 118 -14.68 -6.14 -0.91
CA MET A 118 -16.05 -5.65 -0.67
C MET A 118 -16.28 -4.22 -1.19
N ILE A 119 -15.27 -3.39 -1.39
CA ILE A 119 -15.29 -1.95 -1.77
C ILE A 119 -14.66 -1.02 -0.71
N CYS A 120 -14.44 -1.49 0.47
CA CYS A 120 -13.77 -0.75 1.54
C CYS A 120 -13.11 -1.71 2.53
N GLY A 121 -12.13 -1.22 3.25
CA GLY A 121 -11.64 -1.83 4.48
C GLY A 121 -12.58 -1.62 5.66
N LEU A 122 -12.12 -1.82 6.87
CA LEU A 122 -12.79 -1.38 8.08
C LEU A 122 -12.34 0.07 8.37
N GLU A 123 -13.08 1.00 7.79
CA GLU A 123 -12.82 2.45 7.81
C GLU A 123 -12.85 3.01 9.21
N SER A 124 -11.92 3.85 9.59
CA SER A 124 -11.92 4.51 10.88
C SER A 124 -11.27 5.89 10.83
N ALA A 125 -11.81 6.82 11.61
CA ALA A 125 -11.12 8.06 11.88
C ALA A 125 -9.91 7.82 12.80
N GLY A 126 -8.87 8.65 12.66
CA GLY A 126 -7.69 8.50 13.50
C GLY A 126 -6.70 9.64 13.35
N GLU A 127 -5.54 9.44 13.95
CA GLU A 127 -4.39 10.34 13.92
C GLU A 127 -3.16 9.58 13.45
N VAL A 128 -2.38 10.20 12.56
CA VAL A 128 -1.13 9.63 12.04
C VAL A 128 0.02 10.52 12.46
N THR A 129 1.08 9.89 12.98
CA THR A 129 2.36 10.56 13.24
C THR A 129 3.40 10.06 12.25
N VAL A 130 3.98 10.97 11.48
CA VAL A 130 5.00 10.66 10.50
C VAL A 130 6.27 11.48 10.70
N ARG A 131 7.39 10.94 10.26
CA ARG A 131 8.61 11.70 10.04
C ARG A 131 8.84 11.81 8.55
N VAL A 132 8.96 13.03 8.05
CA VAL A 132 9.17 13.30 6.62
C VAL A 132 10.60 13.81 6.40
N SER A 133 11.24 13.31 5.35
CA SER A 133 12.55 13.80 4.90
C SER A 133 12.63 13.78 3.37
N ILE A 134 13.48 14.65 2.82
CA ILE A 134 13.74 14.71 1.38
C ILE A 134 15.02 13.92 1.08
N ILE A 135 14.93 13.03 0.10
CA ILE A 135 16.07 12.31 -0.44
C ILE A 135 16.45 12.95 -1.76
N LYS A 136 17.69 13.33 -1.90
CA LYS A 136 18.23 13.91 -3.13
C LYS A 136 19.19 12.92 -3.79
N ASN A 137 19.24 12.94 -5.12
CA ASN A 137 20.18 12.18 -5.93
C ASN A 137 20.11 10.65 -5.71
N HIS A 138 18.92 10.12 -5.44
CA HIS A 138 18.70 8.69 -5.30
C HIS A 138 17.54 8.24 -6.22
N LYS A 139 17.74 7.12 -6.91
CA LYS A 139 16.72 6.49 -7.75
C LYS A 139 16.08 5.34 -6.98
N LEU A 140 15.00 5.63 -6.27
CA LEU A 140 14.12 4.61 -5.72
C LEU A 140 12.92 4.42 -6.64
N PRO A 141 12.43 3.21 -6.80
CA PRO A 141 11.11 3.00 -7.41
C PRO A 141 10.06 3.71 -6.55
N THR A 142 9.13 4.41 -7.16
CA THR A 142 8.06 5.11 -6.45
C THR A 142 6.73 4.92 -7.16
N PRO A 143 5.65 4.69 -6.41
CA PRO A 143 5.59 4.46 -4.94
C PRO A 143 6.30 3.19 -4.50
N CYS A 144 6.99 3.25 -3.35
CA CYS A 144 7.68 2.11 -2.75
C CYS A 144 7.44 2.09 -1.23
N VAL A 145 7.38 0.88 -0.67
CA VAL A 145 7.27 0.68 0.78
C VAL A 145 8.37 -0.25 1.26
N ILE A 146 9.02 0.11 2.35
CA ILE A 146 9.86 -0.78 3.13
C ILE A 146 9.12 -1.12 4.42
N THR A 147 8.84 -2.41 4.64
CA THR A 147 8.17 -2.84 5.87
C THR A 147 9.16 -2.88 7.03
N ALA A 148 8.66 -2.67 8.26
CA ALA A 148 9.44 -2.93 9.44
C ALA A 148 9.78 -4.42 9.56
N PRO A 149 10.93 -4.79 10.13
CA PRO A 149 11.18 -6.16 10.54
C PRO A 149 10.20 -6.54 11.67
N GLY A 150 9.72 -7.77 11.63
CA GLY A 150 8.77 -8.31 12.60
C GLY A 150 8.91 -9.84 12.66
N PRO A 151 7.82 -10.58 12.87
CA PRO A 151 7.83 -12.04 12.76
C PRO A 151 8.27 -12.51 11.36
N CYS A 152 8.05 -11.68 10.33
CA CYS A 152 8.57 -11.90 8.98
C CYS A 152 9.73 -10.92 8.69
N PRO A 153 10.66 -11.29 7.79
CA PRO A 153 11.71 -10.38 7.33
C PRO A 153 11.13 -9.08 6.77
N ALA A 154 11.89 -7.98 6.88
CA ALA A 154 11.54 -6.75 6.21
C ALA A 154 11.47 -6.96 4.69
N ARG A 155 10.52 -6.32 4.03
CA ARG A 155 10.30 -6.42 2.59
C ARG A 155 10.39 -5.06 1.91
N ILE A 156 10.86 -5.05 0.69
CA ILE A 156 10.70 -3.94 -0.24
C ILE A 156 9.50 -4.24 -1.13
N CYS A 157 8.64 -3.25 -1.36
CA CYS A 157 7.44 -3.36 -2.16
C CYS A 157 7.42 -2.23 -3.20
N THR A 158 7.44 -2.56 -4.49
CA THR A 158 7.12 -1.61 -5.56
C THR A 158 5.62 -1.66 -5.83
N ILE A 159 4.96 -0.49 -5.85
CA ILE A 159 3.50 -0.39 -5.94
C ILE A 159 3.15 0.33 -7.23
N GLN A 160 2.27 -0.24 -8.03
CA GLN A 160 1.86 0.34 -9.29
C GLN A 160 0.35 0.22 -9.49
N SER A 161 -0.23 1.26 -10.12
CA SER A 161 -1.66 1.34 -10.37
C SER A 161 -1.92 1.58 -11.85
N GLU A 162 -2.84 0.80 -12.43
CA GLU A 162 -3.19 0.84 -13.84
C GLU A 162 -4.68 0.54 -14.05
N ASN A 163 -5.18 0.77 -15.26
CA ASN A 163 -6.59 0.53 -15.61
C ASN A 163 -7.01 -0.94 -15.43
N ASP A 164 -6.10 -1.88 -15.59
CA ASP A 164 -6.35 -3.30 -15.40
C ASP A 164 -5.26 -3.97 -14.57
N LEU A 165 -5.62 -5.08 -13.92
CA LEU A 165 -4.73 -5.81 -13.02
C LEU A 165 -3.46 -6.35 -13.69
N MET A 166 -3.56 -6.81 -14.94
CA MET A 166 -2.40 -7.40 -15.62
C MET A 166 -1.36 -6.34 -15.96
N SER A 167 -1.81 -5.15 -16.38
CA SER A 167 -0.95 -3.99 -16.62
C SER A 167 -0.28 -3.52 -15.33
N ALA A 168 -1.04 -3.39 -14.24
CA ALA A 168 -0.51 -3.04 -12.92
C ALA A 168 0.52 -4.08 -12.43
N ALA A 169 0.21 -5.38 -12.57
CA ALA A 169 1.09 -6.47 -12.19
C ALA A 169 2.42 -6.44 -12.94
N LYS A 170 2.36 -6.29 -14.27
CA LYS A 170 3.58 -6.20 -15.10
C LYS A 170 4.40 -4.97 -14.75
N LYS A 171 3.75 -3.81 -14.53
CA LYS A 171 4.45 -2.56 -14.17
C LYS A 171 5.13 -2.69 -12.81
N ALA A 172 4.46 -3.26 -11.80
CA ALA A 172 5.05 -3.49 -10.47
C ALA A 172 6.26 -4.44 -10.51
N ALA A 173 6.17 -5.53 -11.28
CA ALA A 173 7.26 -6.48 -11.45
C ALA A 173 8.45 -5.88 -12.20
N ASN A 174 8.21 -5.16 -13.30
CA ASN A 174 9.29 -4.48 -14.03
C ASN A 174 9.96 -3.40 -13.19
N CYS A 175 9.20 -2.62 -12.44
CA CYS A 175 9.73 -1.61 -11.54
C CYS A 175 10.69 -2.21 -10.48
N MET A 176 10.39 -3.40 -9.95
CA MET A 176 11.30 -4.12 -9.06
C MET A 176 12.52 -4.67 -9.81
N LEU A 177 12.33 -5.20 -11.02
CA LEU A 177 13.42 -5.71 -11.85
C LEU A 177 14.42 -4.60 -12.21
N ASP A 178 13.91 -3.46 -12.68
CA ASP A 178 14.73 -2.28 -13.01
C ASP A 178 15.54 -1.81 -11.78
N TYR A 179 14.90 -1.80 -10.61
CA TYR A 179 15.59 -1.45 -9.37
C TYR A 179 16.71 -2.43 -9.00
N LEU A 180 16.50 -3.73 -9.20
CA LEU A 180 17.53 -4.75 -8.98
C LEU A 180 18.71 -4.57 -9.97
N ILE A 181 18.43 -4.36 -11.26
CA ILE A 181 19.45 -4.16 -12.29
C ILE A 181 20.27 -2.89 -12.00
N ASP A 182 19.61 -1.81 -11.61
CA ASP A 182 20.27 -0.52 -11.35
C ASP A 182 21.17 -0.51 -10.09
N ASN A 183 20.92 -1.44 -9.15
CA ASN A 183 21.56 -1.41 -7.82
C ASN A 183 22.35 -2.68 -7.46
N THR A 184 22.36 -3.69 -8.33
CA THR A 184 23.11 -4.94 -8.13
C THR A 184 23.89 -5.28 -9.38
N ASP A 185 24.65 -6.38 -9.36
CA ASP A 185 25.31 -6.95 -10.53
C ASP A 185 24.43 -7.94 -11.31
N LEU A 186 23.12 -8.03 -10.95
CA LEU A 186 22.15 -8.87 -11.65
C LEU A 186 21.79 -8.24 -13.00
N GLY A 187 21.84 -9.05 -14.05
CA GLY A 187 21.24 -8.69 -15.34
C GLY A 187 19.75 -9.09 -15.41
N GLU A 188 19.09 -8.72 -16.51
CA GLU A 188 17.65 -8.98 -16.74
C GLU A 188 17.24 -10.44 -16.49
N TYR A 189 18.04 -11.41 -16.98
CA TYR A 189 17.73 -12.84 -16.84
C TYR A 189 17.80 -13.32 -15.39
N ASP A 190 18.83 -12.94 -14.66
CA ASP A 190 19.01 -13.41 -13.28
C ASP A 190 18.13 -12.63 -12.30
N GLY A 191 17.92 -11.34 -12.51
CA GLY A 191 16.92 -10.55 -11.81
C GLY A 191 15.50 -11.10 -12.03
N GLY A 192 15.13 -11.41 -13.26
CA GLY A 192 13.84 -12.02 -13.60
C GLY A 192 13.65 -13.41 -12.98
N LYS A 193 14.67 -14.26 -12.99
CA LYS A 193 14.64 -15.56 -12.29
C LYS A 193 14.48 -15.38 -10.78
N LEU A 194 15.23 -14.44 -10.19
CA LEU A 194 15.13 -14.14 -8.75
C LEU A 194 13.70 -13.73 -8.37
N LEU A 195 13.09 -12.81 -9.12
CA LEU A 195 11.71 -12.39 -8.88
C LEU A 195 10.70 -13.53 -9.07
N SER A 196 10.91 -14.43 -10.04
CA SER A 196 10.07 -15.62 -10.22
C SER A 196 10.18 -16.62 -9.07
N LEU A 197 11.34 -16.69 -8.41
CA LEU A 197 11.59 -17.64 -7.33
C LEU A 197 11.22 -17.09 -5.94
N LYS A 198 11.36 -15.78 -5.73
CA LYS A 198 11.31 -15.16 -4.40
C LYS A 198 10.44 -13.92 -4.32
N GLY A 199 10.04 -13.36 -5.44
CA GLY A 199 9.13 -12.23 -5.49
C GLY A 199 7.69 -12.67 -5.35
N ASP A 200 6.90 -11.92 -4.56
CA ASP A 200 5.46 -12.11 -4.39
C ASP A 200 4.71 -10.99 -5.09
N LEU A 201 3.88 -11.33 -6.06
CA LEU A 201 3.01 -10.38 -6.75
C LEU A 201 1.63 -10.38 -6.11
N ILE A 202 1.23 -9.24 -5.52
CA ILE A 202 0.06 -9.18 -4.64
C ILE A 202 -0.86 -8.03 -5.07
N ILE A 203 -2.16 -8.32 -5.12
CA ILE A 203 -3.19 -7.32 -5.43
C ILE A 203 -3.52 -6.55 -4.16
N ASN A 204 -3.31 -5.23 -4.17
CA ASN A 204 -3.68 -4.37 -3.04
C ASN A 204 -5.19 -4.14 -2.99
N GLN A 205 -5.77 -3.72 -4.14
CA GLN A 205 -7.20 -3.44 -4.28
C GLN A 205 -7.68 -3.60 -5.74
N ILE A 206 -8.96 -3.92 -5.90
CA ILE A 206 -9.63 -4.10 -7.19
C ILE A 206 -10.82 -3.16 -7.38
N VAL A 207 -11.00 -2.20 -6.50
CA VAL A 207 -12.25 -1.43 -6.33
C VAL A 207 -12.12 0.01 -6.80
N ASN A 208 -10.93 0.59 -6.77
CA ASN A 208 -10.67 1.97 -7.19
C ASN A 208 -10.64 2.10 -8.73
N PRO A 209 -10.71 3.33 -9.28
CA PRO A 209 -10.68 3.54 -10.73
C PRO A 209 -9.47 2.88 -11.40
N LEU A 210 -8.27 3.02 -10.82
CA LEU A 210 -7.11 2.23 -11.21
C LEU A 210 -6.91 1.09 -10.22
N LYS A 211 -6.51 -0.10 -10.71
CA LYS A 211 -6.23 -1.27 -9.89
C LYS A 211 -4.79 -1.23 -9.40
N THR A 212 -4.56 -1.55 -8.13
CA THR A 212 -3.23 -1.45 -7.53
C THR A 212 -2.66 -2.82 -7.21
N VAL A 213 -1.43 -3.03 -7.65
CA VAL A 213 -0.66 -4.26 -7.43
C VAL A 213 0.70 -3.88 -6.87
N ARG A 214 1.25 -4.71 -6.00
CA ARG A 214 2.62 -4.59 -5.53
C ARG A 214 3.44 -5.83 -5.83
N MET A 215 4.72 -5.65 -6.10
CA MET A 215 5.74 -6.69 -6.10
C MET A 215 6.51 -6.59 -4.79
N GLU A 216 6.54 -7.66 -4.00
CA GLU A 216 7.28 -7.75 -2.74
C GLU A 216 8.53 -8.62 -2.90
N LEU A 217 9.63 -8.20 -2.30
CA LEU A 217 10.87 -8.97 -2.21
C LEU A 217 11.45 -8.86 -0.79
N ASP A 218 12.05 -9.93 -0.28
CA ASP A 218 12.74 -9.87 1.01
C ASP A 218 13.90 -8.87 0.95
N LYS A 219 13.92 -7.91 1.88
CA LYS A 219 14.98 -6.88 1.94
C LYS A 219 16.37 -7.49 2.11
N SER A 220 16.48 -8.64 2.78
CA SER A 220 17.75 -9.37 2.96
C SER A 220 18.44 -9.72 1.64
N ILE A 221 17.71 -9.82 0.54
CA ILE A 221 18.27 -10.02 -0.79
C ILE A 221 19.05 -8.78 -1.23
N LEU A 222 18.48 -7.58 -1.04
CA LEU A 222 19.18 -6.33 -1.31
C LEU A 222 20.41 -6.18 -0.41
N ASP A 223 20.27 -6.53 0.88
CA ASP A 223 21.38 -6.49 1.85
C ASP A 223 22.53 -7.39 1.43
N ALA A 224 22.25 -8.58 0.83
CA ALA A 224 23.27 -9.49 0.32
C ALA A 224 24.10 -8.91 -0.85
N TYR A 225 23.52 -7.96 -1.60
CA TYR A 225 24.20 -7.20 -2.67
C TYR A 225 24.78 -5.87 -2.16
N GLY A 226 24.72 -5.59 -0.85
CA GLY A 226 25.23 -4.35 -0.27
C GLY A 226 24.40 -3.11 -0.65
N VAL A 227 23.15 -3.27 -1.06
CA VAL A 227 22.26 -2.17 -1.43
C VAL A 227 21.73 -1.48 -0.17
N GLU A 228 22.18 -0.26 0.06
CA GLU A 228 21.69 0.58 1.16
C GLU A 228 20.44 1.37 0.71
N LEU A 229 19.38 1.32 1.52
CA LEU A 229 18.19 2.14 1.32
C LEU A 229 18.33 3.46 2.08
N PRO A 230 17.96 4.59 1.46
CA PRO A 230 18.14 5.91 2.06
C PRO A 230 17.19 6.22 3.22
#